data_85ee795069b3823f4d67bf14b6336a15
#
_entry.id   85ee795069b3823f4d67bf14b6336a15
#
_cell.length_a   1.000
_cell.length_b   1.000
_cell.length_c   1.000
_cell.angle_alpha   90.00
_cell.angle_beta   90.00
_cell.angle_gamma   90.00
#
_symmetry.space_group_name_H-M   'P 1'
#
loop_
_entity.id
_entity.type
_entity.pdbx_description
1 polymer ?
#
loop_
_entity_poly.entity_id
_entity_poly.type
_entity_poly.pdbx_seq_one_letter_code
_entity_poly.pdbx_strand_id
1 'polypeptide(L)'
;MPRSLLTDILTDNCKNKQRFKCRINRDKVPIFDPMTTPERHAYLLKATAKRLGFNFCGIAKADFLAEEAPKLEEWLRRDYQGRMGYLSNHFDKRLDPRKLVEGAKTVVSLVYNYYPEKSLPQGSEDLKLAKYAYGKDYHDLIQEKLREFLSCLKEEIGEIHGRSFVDSAPILERQWAQRAGLGWIGKNSLLLNRSMGSFFFLAELVIDLEVTPDLPTTKDYCGTCTACMDACPTDAIVEAGVVDGSRCISYLTIELKEAIPTTFSGQMDNWVFGCDICQDVCPWNRFSKPHQEPGFSPSSELESFTSQNWKELTEETFKRVFAGSAVNRTKFKGIKRNVDFLSNDRPLD
;
A
#
# COMPACT_ATOMS: atom_id res chain seq x y z
N MET A 1 -55.81 -14.27 11.83
CA MET A 1 -55.92 -13.20 10.81
C MET A 1 -55.31 -11.94 11.34
N PRO A 2 -54.55 -11.15 10.55
CA PRO A 2 -53.74 -11.49 9.37
C PRO A 2 -52.25 -11.26 9.58
N ARG A 3 -51.45 -12.05 8.89
CA ARG A 3 -50.04 -11.76 8.54
C ARG A 3 -50.04 -10.66 7.46
N SER A 4 -49.19 -9.64 7.61
CA SER A 4 -48.62 -8.79 6.54
C SER A 4 -48.24 -7.44 7.13
N LEU A 5 -46.98 -7.22 7.41
CA LEU A 5 -46.33 -5.87 7.58
C LEU A 5 -44.84 -5.99 7.95
N LEU A 6 -44.14 -7.02 7.44
CA LEU A 6 -42.69 -7.21 7.71
C LEU A 6 -41.88 -7.52 6.46
N THR A 7 -42.36 -7.17 5.26
CA THR A 7 -41.66 -7.48 3.99
C THR A 7 -41.28 -6.24 3.17
N ASP A 8 -41.50 -5.02 3.61
CA ASP A 8 -41.26 -3.83 2.80
C ASP A 8 -40.12 -2.91 3.27
N ILE A 9 -39.27 -3.33 4.21
CA ILE A 9 -38.13 -2.48 4.68
C ILE A 9 -36.78 -2.95 4.14
N LEU A 10 -36.68 -4.03 3.39
CA LEU A 10 -35.40 -4.56 2.90
C LEU A 10 -35.12 -4.37 1.40
N THR A 11 -35.94 -3.63 0.66
CA THR A 11 -35.78 -3.49 -0.80
C THR A 11 -35.41 -2.09 -1.29
N ASP A 12 -35.29 -1.07 -0.44
CA ASP A 12 -35.07 0.32 -0.92
C ASP A 12 -33.67 0.89 -0.70
N ASN A 13 -32.72 0.11 -0.17
CA ASN A 13 -31.35 0.60 0.07
C ASN A 13 -30.33 0.21 -1.03
N CYS A 14 -30.78 -0.27 -2.18
CA CYS A 14 -29.92 -0.71 -3.29
C CYS A 14 -30.03 0.16 -4.56
N LYS A 15 -30.72 1.28 -4.55
CA LYS A 15 -31.00 2.07 -5.78
C LYS A 15 -30.29 3.42 -5.90
N ASN A 16 -29.39 3.80 -4.98
CA ASN A 16 -28.71 5.10 -5.07
C ASN A 16 -27.17 5.01 -5.19
N LYS A 17 -26.64 3.93 -5.80
CA LYS A 17 -25.30 3.97 -6.37
C LYS A 17 -25.39 4.77 -7.68
N GLN A 18 -25.00 6.04 -7.64
CA GLN A 18 -24.72 6.80 -8.87
C GLN A 18 -23.78 5.95 -9.72
N ARG A 19 -24.31 5.35 -10.78
CA ARG A 19 -23.48 4.75 -11.84
C ARG A 19 -22.71 5.89 -12.47
N PHE A 20 -21.46 6.07 -12.06
CA PHE A 20 -20.53 6.93 -12.77
C PHE A 20 -20.48 6.43 -14.21
N LYS A 21 -20.89 7.31 -15.15
CA LYS A 21 -20.84 6.97 -16.57
C LYS A 21 -19.37 6.80 -16.94
N CYS A 22 -18.96 5.58 -17.27
CA CYS A 22 -17.60 5.23 -17.68
C CYS A 22 -17.12 5.94 -18.97
N ARG A 23 -17.97 6.67 -19.65
CA ARG A 23 -17.62 7.31 -20.93
C ARG A 23 -16.56 8.40 -20.75
N ILE A 24 -15.38 8.14 -21.28
CA ILE A 24 -14.37 9.17 -21.53
C ILE A 24 -14.95 10.08 -22.62
N ASN A 25 -14.90 11.40 -22.38
CA ASN A 25 -15.38 12.37 -23.38
C ASN A 25 -14.53 12.22 -24.66
N ARG A 26 -15.12 11.61 -25.69
CA ARG A 26 -14.47 11.34 -26.99
C ARG A 26 -14.02 12.62 -27.69
N ASP A 27 -14.61 13.78 -27.37
CA ASP A 27 -14.25 15.06 -27.97
C ASP A 27 -12.92 15.62 -27.45
N LYS A 28 -12.34 15.02 -26.41
CA LYS A 28 -11.03 15.38 -25.83
C LYS A 28 -9.91 14.41 -26.18
N VAL A 29 -10.16 13.41 -27.01
CA VAL A 29 -9.09 12.61 -27.59
C VAL A 29 -8.39 13.50 -28.63
N PRO A 30 -7.09 13.80 -28.47
CA PRO A 30 -6.40 14.63 -29.44
C PRO A 30 -6.54 14.03 -30.84
N ILE A 31 -7.06 14.81 -31.80
CA ILE A 31 -7.14 14.44 -33.22
C ILE A 31 -5.72 14.69 -33.82
N PHE A 32 -4.69 14.15 -33.19
CA PHE A 32 -3.34 14.23 -33.71
C PHE A 32 -2.89 12.83 -34.06
N ASP A 33 -2.57 12.63 -35.33
CA ASP A 33 -1.94 11.47 -35.96
C ASP A 33 -2.54 10.09 -35.59
N PRO A 34 -2.68 9.14 -36.48
CA PRO A 34 -3.36 7.89 -36.18
C PRO A 34 -2.59 7.13 -35.09
N MET A 35 -3.01 7.31 -33.81
CA MET A 35 -2.50 6.52 -32.70
C MET A 35 -2.67 5.04 -33.01
N THR A 36 -1.64 4.26 -32.79
CA THR A 36 -1.75 2.80 -32.84
C THR A 36 -2.71 2.31 -31.75
N THR A 37 -3.29 1.14 -31.95
CA THR A 37 -4.19 0.54 -30.94
C THR A 37 -3.54 0.45 -29.55
N PRO A 38 -2.27 0.00 -29.37
CA PRO A 38 -1.59 -0.03 -28.08
C PRO A 38 -1.40 1.36 -27.44
N GLU A 39 -1.16 2.41 -28.20
CA GLU A 39 -1.06 3.79 -27.70
C GLU A 39 -2.42 4.33 -27.21
N ARG A 40 -3.48 4.02 -27.95
CA ARG A 40 -4.85 4.34 -27.54
C ARG A 40 -5.20 3.63 -26.23
N HIS A 41 -4.82 2.37 -26.07
CA HIS A 41 -5.02 1.64 -24.81
C HIS A 41 -4.25 2.32 -23.65
N ALA A 42 -3.00 2.73 -23.87
CA ALA A 42 -2.22 3.45 -22.85
C ALA A 42 -2.91 4.76 -22.42
N TYR A 43 -3.43 5.53 -23.37
CA TYR A 43 -4.20 6.74 -23.08
C TYR A 43 -5.45 6.44 -22.24
N LEU A 44 -6.24 5.42 -22.62
CA LEU A 44 -7.47 5.03 -21.92
C LEU A 44 -7.18 4.57 -20.48
N LEU A 45 -6.12 3.79 -20.28
CA LEU A 45 -5.67 3.35 -18.96
C LEU A 45 -5.33 4.55 -18.06
N LYS A 46 -4.48 5.46 -18.55
CA LYS A 46 -4.06 6.65 -17.78
C LYS A 46 -5.23 7.61 -17.49
N ALA A 47 -6.12 7.81 -18.46
CA ALA A 47 -7.31 8.64 -18.29
C ALA A 47 -8.28 8.03 -17.26
N THR A 48 -8.49 6.72 -17.31
CA THR A 48 -9.34 6.01 -16.34
C THR A 48 -8.74 6.05 -14.94
N ALA A 49 -7.44 5.81 -14.79
CA ALA A 49 -6.74 5.93 -13.51
C ALA A 49 -6.94 7.30 -12.87
N LYS A 50 -6.70 8.37 -13.64
CA LYS A 50 -6.87 9.75 -13.19
C LYS A 50 -8.32 10.04 -12.75
N ARG A 51 -9.31 9.55 -13.49
CA ARG A 51 -10.73 9.73 -13.17
C ARG A 51 -11.12 9.03 -11.86
N LEU A 52 -10.52 7.86 -11.58
CA LEU A 52 -10.76 7.10 -10.36
C LEU A 52 -9.96 7.62 -9.15
N GLY A 53 -9.18 8.69 -9.34
CA GLY A 53 -8.43 9.34 -8.27
C GLY A 53 -7.03 8.78 -8.02
N PHE A 54 -6.53 7.87 -8.88
CA PHE A 54 -5.14 7.46 -8.79
C PHE A 54 -4.22 8.62 -9.16
N ASN A 55 -3.17 8.82 -8.39
CA ASN A 55 -2.24 9.92 -8.58
C ASN A 55 -1.32 9.71 -9.79
N PHE A 56 -0.91 8.46 -10.01
CA PHE A 56 -0.09 8.05 -11.14
C PHE A 56 -0.54 6.68 -11.66
N CYS A 57 -0.30 6.47 -12.95
CA CYS A 57 -0.51 5.22 -13.66
C CYS A 57 0.69 5.00 -14.57
N GLY A 58 1.41 3.93 -14.37
CA GLY A 58 2.53 3.49 -15.19
C GLY A 58 2.25 2.13 -15.82
N ILE A 59 2.84 1.88 -16.98
CA ILE A 59 2.60 0.71 -17.80
C ILE A 59 3.92 0.02 -18.07
N ALA A 60 4.01 -1.27 -17.75
CA ALA A 60 5.15 -2.12 -18.10
C ALA A 60 4.70 -3.33 -18.89
N LYS A 61 5.57 -3.83 -19.78
CA LYS A 61 5.37 -5.11 -20.41
C LYS A 61 5.47 -6.23 -19.37
N ALA A 62 4.51 -7.15 -19.36
CA ALA A 62 4.58 -8.33 -18.52
C ALA A 62 5.71 -9.26 -18.99
N ASP A 63 6.73 -9.42 -18.16
CA ASP A 63 7.89 -10.26 -18.45
C ASP A 63 8.50 -10.80 -17.14
N PHE A 64 9.48 -11.70 -17.27
CA PHE A 64 10.22 -12.21 -16.13
C PHE A 64 11.18 -11.15 -15.55
N LEU A 65 11.16 -10.99 -14.21
CA LEU A 65 12.01 -10.06 -13.47
C LEU A 65 13.40 -10.70 -13.20
N ALA A 66 14.19 -10.94 -14.27
CA ALA A 66 15.46 -11.65 -14.18
C ALA A 66 16.47 -11.02 -13.19
N GLU A 67 16.50 -9.68 -13.13
CA GLU A 67 17.41 -8.92 -12.26
C GLU A 67 17.02 -8.98 -10.78
N GLU A 68 15.75 -9.31 -10.47
CA GLU A 68 15.24 -9.39 -9.12
C GLU A 68 15.34 -10.81 -8.52
N ALA A 69 15.45 -11.83 -9.36
CA ALA A 69 15.54 -13.22 -8.92
C ALA A 69 16.69 -13.47 -7.93
N PRO A 70 17.96 -13.13 -8.24
CA PRO A 70 19.09 -13.36 -7.32
C PRO A 70 18.98 -12.50 -6.04
N LYS A 71 18.39 -11.31 -6.10
CA LYS A 71 18.19 -10.45 -4.94
C LYS A 71 17.17 -11.04 -3.98
N LEU A 72 16.03 -11.53 -4.49
CA LEU A 72 15.01 -12.19 -3.69
C LEU A 72 15.51 -13.49 -3.08
N GLU A 73 16.26 -14.29 -3.85
CA GLU A 73 16.85 -15.54 -3.37
C GLU A 73 17.82 -15.29 -2.21
N GLU A 74 18.72 -14.32 -2.38
CA GLU A 74 19.69 -13.96 -1.33
C GLU A 74 19.01 -13.41 -0.08
N TRP A 75 17.98 -12.58 -0.24
CA TRP A 75 17.19 -12.02 0.86
C TRP A 75 16.49 -13.14 1.67
N LEU A 76 15.93 -14.14 0.98
CA LEU A 76 15.31 -15.30 1.60
C LEU A 76 16.37 -16.21 2.26
N ARG A 77 17.54 -16.39 1.63
CA ARG A 77 18.64 -17.19 2.17
C ARG A 77 19.20 -16.62 3.48
N ARG A 78 19.11 -15.29 3.65
CA ARG A 78 19.49 -14.57 4.89
C ARG A 78 18.39 -14.58 5.94
N ASP A 79 17.26 -15.24 5.73
CA ASP A 79 16.09 -15.27 6.62
C ASP A 79 15.53 -13.86 6.96
N TYR A 80 15.74 -12.88 6.09
CA TYR A 80 15.28 -11.50 6.29
C TYR A 80 13.76 -11.33 6.27
N GLN A 81 13.00 -12.33 5.81
CA GLN A 81 11.54 -12.38 5.91
C GLN A 81 11.06 -12.65 7.35
N GLY A 82 11.92 -13.13 8.25
CA GLY A 82 11.50 -13.51 9.60
C GLY A 82 10.38 -14.58 9.56
N ARG A 83 9.30 -14.34 10.30
CA ARG A 83 8.12 -15.23 10.35
C ARG A 83 7.15 -15.07 9.17
N MET A 84 7.42 -14.19 8.22
CA MET A 84 6.62 -14.03 7.01
C MET A 84 6.90 -15.13 5.98
N GLY A 85 6.72 -16.41 6.37
CA GLY A 85 7.00 -17.58 5.52
C GLY A 85 6.25 -17.55 4.18
N TYR A 86 5.14 -16.83 4.08
CA TYR A 86 4.42 -16.63 2.84
C TYR A 86 5.25 -15.91 1.76
N LEU A 87 6.32 -15.19 2.13
CA LEU A 87 7.21 -14.52 1.18
C LEU A 87 8.12 -15.50 0.42
N SER A 88 8.42 -16.67 1.00
CA SER A 88 9.13 -17.74 0.29
C SER A 88 8.22 -18.54 -0.65
N ASN A 89 6.90 -18.47 -0.44
CA ASN A 89 5.94 -19.17 -1.29
C ASN A 89 5.82 -18.51 -2.66
N HIS A 90 5.61 -19.34 -3.69
CA HIS A 90 5.36 -18.87 -5.05
C HIS A 90 6.47 -17.96 -5.61
N PHE A 91 7.74 -18.30 -5.32
CA PHE A 91 8.92 -17.56 -5.78
C PHE A 91 8.86 -17.24 -7.27
N ASP A 92 8.51 -18.23 -8.08
CA ASP A 92 8.38 -18.12 -9.52
C ASP A 92 7.27 -17.15 -9.97
N LYS A 93 6.12 -17.13 -9.26
CA LYS A 93 5.02 -16.20 -9.54
C LYS A 93 5.36 -14.77 -9.16
N ARG A 94 6.18 -14.57 -8.11
CA ARG A 94 6.63 -13.24 -7.71
C ARG A 94 7.47 -12.57 -8.80
N LEU A 95 8.19 -13.36 -9.56
CA LEU A 95 9.09 -12.90 -10.60
C LEU A 95 8.44 -12.86 -12.00
N ASP A 96 7.34 -13.58 -12.19
CA ASP A 96 6.68 -13.65 -13.51
C ASP A 96 5.16 -13.49 -13.40
N PRO A 97 4.61 -12.32 -13.71
CA PRO A 97 3.18 -12.05 -13.64
C PRO A 97 2.35 -12.90 -14.61
N ARG A 98 2.98 -13.46 -15.67
CA ARG A 98 2.32 -14.36 -16.62
C ARG A 98 1.93 -15.69 -15.98
N LYS A 99 2.56 -16.04 -14.84
CA LYS A 99 2.18 -17.19 -14.00
C LYS A 99 1.04 -16.89 -13.01
N LEU A 100 0.69 -15.61 -12.85
CA LEU A 100 -0.45 -15.17 -12.05
C LEU A 100 -1.70 -15.01 -12.90
N VAL A 101 -1.52 -14.56 -14.15
CA VAL A 101 -2.59 -14.33 -15.12
C VAL A 101 -2.15 -14.91 -16.44
N GLU A 102 -2.84 -15.95 -16.89
CA GLU A 102 -2.56 -16.60 -18.18
C GLU A 102 -2.78 -15.61 -19.33
N GLY A 103 -1.87 -15.60 -20.28
CA GLY A 103 -1.92 -14.68 -21.43
C GLY A 103 -1.57 -13.23 -21.10
N ALA A 104 -1.11 -12.92 -19.88
CA ALA A 104 -0.76 -11.55 -19.49
C ALA A 104 0.31 -10.95 -20.42
N LYS A 105 0.04 -9.72 -20.90
CA LYS A 105 0.93 -8.93 -21.75
C LYS A 105 1.40 -7.65 -21.07
N THR A 106 0.60 -7.14 -20.13
CA THR A 106 0.81 -5.83 -19.52
C THR A 106 0.62 -5.88 -18.00
N VAL A 107 1.51 -5.21 -17.30
CA VAL A 107 1.36 -4.83 -15.88
C VAL A 107 1.12 -3.33 -15.82
N VAL A 108 0.00 -2.93 -15.24
CA VAL A 108 -0.33 -1.54 -14.96
C VAL A 108 -0.11 -1.32 -13.48
N SER A 109 0.83 -0.46 -13.11
CA SER A 109 1.07 -0.06 -11.73
C SER A 109 0.41 1.29 -11.45
N LEU A 110 -0.24 1.38 -10.31
CA LEU A 110 -1.04 2.53 -9.89
C LEU A 110 -0.54 3.03 -8.54
N VAL A 111 -0.59 4.35 -8.35
CA VAL A 111 -0.19 5.03 -7.12
C VAL A 111 -1.41 5.73 -6.51
N TYR A 112 -1.66 5.48 -5.22
CA TYR A 112 -2.76 6.08 -4.50
C TYR A 112 -2.28 6.70 -3.18
N ASN A 113 -2.38 8.03 -3.08
CA ASN A 113 -1.85 8.82 -1.95
C ASN A 113 -2.60 8.57 -0.64
N TYR A 114 -1.86 8.38 0.47
CA TYR A 114 -2.42 8.30 1.81
C TYR A 114 -1.83 9.32 2.80
N TYR A 115 -0.97 10.23 2.35
CA TYR A 115 -0.36 11.21 3.25
C TYR A 115 -1.45 12.07 3.90
N PRO A 116 -1.57 12.12 5.25
CA PRO A 116 -2.65 12.83 5.91
C PRO A 116 -2.41 14.35 5.93
N GLU A 117 -3.49 15.12 6.04
CA GLU A 117 -3.41 16.57 6.24
C GLU A 117 -2.83 16.89 7.63
N LYS A 118 -3.23 16.13 8.64
CA LYS A 118 -2.71 16.20 10.01
C LYS A 118 -2.26 14.82 10.44
N SER A 119 -1.06 14.75 11.00
CA SER A 119 -0.62 13.54 11.69
C SER A 119 -1.30 13.43 13.06
N LEU A 120 -1.58 12.21 13.49
CA LEU A 120 -1.92 11.95 14.89
C LEU A 120 -0.76 12.38 15.79
N PRO A 121 -0.98 12.56 17.10
CA PRO A 121 0.09 12.93 18.04
C PRO A 121 1.31 12.00 17.91
N GLN A 122 2.50 12.58 17.84
CA GLN A 122 3.77 11.87 17.65
C GLN A 122 4.87 12.43 18.55
N GLY A 123 4.52 12.99 19.70
CA GLY A 123 5.47 13.41 20.74
C GLY A 123 6.28 12.24 21.29
N SER A 124 7.32 12.54 22.07
CA SER A 124 8.18 11.51 22.68
C SER A 124 7.42 10.57 23.62
N GLU A 125 6.33 11.07 24.23
CA GLU A 125 5.48 10.31 25.16
C GLU A 125 4.27 9.67 24.49
N ASP A 126 4.00 10.00 23.21
CA ASP A 126 2.84 9.48 22.50
C ASP A 126 3.12 8.08 21.94
N LEU A 127 2.12 7.21 22.04
CA LEU A 127 2.12 5.95 21.32
C LEU A 127 1.69 6.20 19.88
N LYS A 128 2.49 5.72 18.92
CA LYS A 128 2.43 6.11 17.51
C LYS A 128 1.79 5.04 16.63
N LEU A 129 0.98 5.47 15.67
CA LEU A 129 0.38 4.66 14.63
C LEU A 129 0.92 5.12 13.27
N ALA A 130 1.29 4.19 12.40
CA ALA A 130 1.74 4.53 11.05
C ALA A 130 0.61 5.19 10.23
N LYS A 131 0.96 6.23 9.47
CA LYS A 131 0.01 7.09 8.73
C LYS A 131 -0.91 6.31 7.81
N TYR A 132 -0.42 5.23 7.19
CA TYR A 132 -1.22 4.42 6.28
C TYR A 132 -2.41 3.71 6.95
N ALA A 133 -2.38 3.57 8.27
CA ALA A 133 -3.38 2.85 9.06
C ALA A 133 -4.37 3.77 9.80
N TYR A 134 -4.38 5.06 9.53
CA TYR A 134 -5.24 6.02 10.20
C TYR A 134 -6.73 5.80 9.94
N GLY A 135 -7.07 5.43 8.73
CA GLY A 135 -8.46 5.27 8.28
C GLY A 135 -8.87 3.83 7.98
N LYS A 136 -9.73 3.71 7.00
CA LYS A 136 -10.20 2.42 6.50
C LYS A 136 -9.07 1.61 5.88
N ASP A 137 -9.25 0.29 5.87
CA ASP A 137 -8.34 -0.63 5.22
C ASP A 137 -8.22 -0.30 3.72
N TYR A 138 -7.00 0.03 3.32
CA TYR A 138 -6.69 0.40 1.94
C TYR A 138 -6.91 -0.75 0.95
N HIS A 139 -6.80 -2.01 1.42
CA HIS A 139 -7.06 -3.15 0.56
C HIS A 139 -8.48 -3.12 0.01
N ASP A 140 -9.47 -2.90 0.86
CA ASP A 140 -10.88 -2.88 0.45
C ASP A 140 -11.17 -1.68 -0.45
N LEU A 141 -10.69 -0.49 -0.06
CA LEU A 141 -10.95 0.75 -0.77
C LEU A 141 -10.32 0.75 -2.16
N ILE A 142 -9.04 0.38 -2.27
CA ILE A 142 -8.34 0.35 -3.56
C ILE A 142 -8.88 -0.79 -4.43
N GLN A 143 -9.19 -1.95 -3.84
CA GLN A 143 -9.77 -3.07 -4.59
C GLN A 143 -11.15 -2.72 -5.19
N GLU A 144 -11.95 -1.90 -4.52
CA GLU A 144 -13.21 -1.40 -5.09
C GLU A 144 -12.94 -0.51 -6.32
N LYS A 145 -11.98 0.40 -6.23
CA LYS A 145 -11.55 1.25 -7.35
C LYS A 145 -10.97 0.44 -8.52
N LEU A 146 -10.22 -0.62 -8.25
CA LEU A 146 -9.66 -1.50 -9.30
C LEU A 146 -10.74 -2.30 -10.02
N ARG A 147 -11.80 -2.72 -9.32
CA ARG A 147 -12.97 -3.36 -9.95
C ARG A 147 -13.69 -2.39 -10.88
N GLU A 148 -13.88 -1.15 -10.45
CA GLU A 148 -14.45 -0.10 -11.30
C GLU A 148 -13.55 0.19 -12.50
N PHE A 149 -12.22 0.24 -12.28
CA PHE A 149 -11.24 0.42 -13.35
C PHE A 149 -11.38 -0.64 -14.45
N LEU A 150 -11.39 -1.93 -14.07
CA LEU A 150 -11.56 -3.03 -15.02
C LEU A 150 -12.91 -2.99 -15.73
N SER A 151 -13.98 -2.62 -15.04
CA SER A 151 -15.31 -2.45 -15.65
C SER A 151 -15.29 -1.37 -16.74
N CYS A 152 -14.69 -0.22 -16.44
CA CYS A 152 -14.57 0.86 -17.39
C CYS A 152 -13.73 0.51 -18.63
N LEU A 153 -12.64 -0.23 -18.43
CA LEU A 153 -11.82 -0.70 -19.54
C LEU A 153 -12.60 -1.66 -20.46
N LYS A 154 -13.37 -2.60 -19.86
CA LYS A 154 -14.22 -3.51 -20.63
C LYS A 154 -15.28 -2.79 -21.45
N GLU A 155 -15.87 -1.73 -20.90
CA GLU A 155 -16.86 -0.90 -21.63
C GLU A 155 -16.24 -0.14 -22.81
N GLU A 156 -15.00 0.34 -22.70
CA GLU A 156 -14.34 1.19 -23.71
C GLU A 156 -13.53 0.39 -24.75
N ILE A 157 -12.98 -0.77 -24.36
CA ILE A 157 -12.05 -1.54 -25.18
C ILE A 157 -12.67 -2.86 -25.64
N GLY A 158 -13.53 -3.48 -24.82
CA GLY A 158 -14.07 -4.82 -25.03
C GLY A 158 -13.55 -5.82 -23.99
N GLU A 159 -13.66 -7.12 -24.31
CA GLU A 159 -13.24 -8.16 -23.36
C GLU A 159 -11.75 -8.10 -23.04
N ILE A 160 -11.45 -8.09 -21.76
CA ILE A 160 -10.10 -8.07 -21.18
C ILE A 160 -10.07 -9.10 -20.06
N HIS A 161 -9.10 -10.03 -20.15
CA HIS A 161 -8.81 -10.95 -19.05
C HIS A 161 -7.69 -10.39 -18.19
N GLY A 162 -7.90 -10.38 -16.89
CA GLY A 162 -6.90 -9.85 -15.99
C GLY A 162 -7.32 -9.95 -14.52
N ARG A 163 -6.38 -9.62 -13.66
CA ARG A 163 -6.57 -9.60 -12.21
C ARG A 163 -5.99 -8.34 -11.62
N SER A 164 -6.60 -7.89 -10.55
CA SER A 164 -6.14 -6.77 -9.73
C SER A 164 -5.48 -7.26 -8.44
N PHE A 165 -4.47 -6.54 -7.99
CA PHE A 165 -3.70 -6.86 -6.80
C PHE A 165 -3.47 -5.59 -5.98
N VAL A 166 -3.51 -5.75 -4.66
CA VAL A 166 -3.15 -4.74 -3.66
C VAL A 166 -2.52 -5.50 -2.51
N ASP A 167 -1.20 -5.47 -2.37
CA ASP A 167 -0.40 -6.04 -1.26
C ASP A 167 -0.72 -7.50 -0.85
N SER A 168 -1.64 -8.18 -1.52
CA SER A 168 -2.15 -9.50 -1.11
C SER A 168 -1.75 -10.65 -2.03
N ALA A 169 -0.89 -10.43 -3.02
CA ALA A 169 -0.50 -11.42 -4.01
C ALA A 169 1.03 -11.62 -4.10
N PRO A 170 1.48 -12.73 -4.65
CA PRO A 170 2.90 -12.94 -4.93
C PRO A 170 3.33 -12.15 -6.18
N ILE A 171 3.34 -10.81 -6.06
CA ILE A 171 3.79 -9.87 -7.07
C ILE A 171 4.76 -8.87 -6.44
N LEU A 172 5.82 -8.50 -7.14
CA LEU A 172 6.81 -7.52 -6.68
C LEU A 172 6.38 -6.11 -7.12
N GLU A 173 5.40 -5.52 -6.41
CA GLU A 173 4.74 -4.26 -6.76
C GLU A 173 5.72 -3.11 -7.00
N ARG A 174 6.70 -2.93 -6.13
CA ARG A 174 7.70 -1.84 -6.23
C ARG A 174 8.57 -1.97 -7.48
N GLN A 175 8.97 -3.17 -7.84
CA GLN A 175 9.76 -3.47 -9.02
C GLN A 175 8.95 -3.21 -10.30
N TRP A 176 7.68 -3.59 -10.30
CA TRP A 176 6.79 -3.29 -11.42
C TRP A 176 6.53 -1.80 -11.56
N ALA A 177 6.29 -1.10 -10.47
CA ALA A 177 6.10 0.34 -10.47
C ALA A 177 7.36 1.09 -10.96
N GLN A 178 8.58 0.63 -10.61
CA GLN A 178 9.84 1.16 -11.14
C GLN A 178 9.97 0.90 -12.65
N ARG A 179 9.64 -0.32 -13.11
CA ARG A 179 9.64 -0.66 -14.55
C ARG A 179 8.59 0.13 -15.32
N ALA A 180 7.48 0.48 -14.68
CA ALA A 180 6.43 1.31 -15.25
C ALA A 180 6.73 2.83 -15.15
N GLY A 181 7.94 3.23 -14.73
CA GLY A 181 8.37 4.62 -14.73
C GLY A 181 7.85 5.47 -13.58
N LEU A 182 7.24 4.89 -12.54
CA LEU A 182 6.59 5.64 -11.47
C LEU A 182 7.56 6.20 -10.43
N GLY A 183 8.79 5.70 -10.39
CA GLY A 183 9.79 6.15 -9.43
C GLY A 183 10.95 5.17 -9.32
N TRP A 184 11.79 5.37 -8.32
CA TRP A 184 12.93 4.48 -8.02
C TRP A 184 12.77 3.82 -6.65
N ILE A 185 13.42 2.70 -6.45
CA ILE A 185 13.46 2.04 -5.14
C ILE A 185 14.57 2.70 -4.33
N GLY A 186 14.19 3.35 -3.22
CA GLY A 186 15.11 4.05 -2.33
C GLY A 186 15.93 3.13 -1.43
N LYS A 187 16.90 3.73 -0.70
CA LYS A 187 17.72 2.99 0.26
C LYS A 187 16.90 2.35 1.40
N ASN A 188 15.72 2.88 1.70
CA ASN A 188 14.74 2.27 2.62
C ASN A 188 13.87 1.20 1.97
N SER A 189 14.19 0.74 0.77
CA SER A 189 13.47 -0.28 0.01
C SER A 189 12.04 0.10 -0.38
N LEU A 190 11.60 1.37 -0.23
CA LEU A 190 10.31 1.85 -0.71
C LEU A 190 10.44 2.44 -2.11
N LEU A 191 9.32 2.45 -2.85
CA LEU A 191 9.24 3.23 -4.08
C LEU A 191 9.16 4.72 -3.71
N LEU A 192 9.99 5.53 -4.35
CA LEU A 192 10.04 6.98 -4.19
C LEU A 192 9.65 7.65 -5.50
N ASN A 193 8.75 8.63 -5.43
CA ASN A 193 8.37 9.47 -6.57
C ASN A 193 8.88 10.90 -6.37
N ARG A 194 9.40 11.52 -7.43
CA ARG A 194 10.00 12.87 -7.36
C ARG A 194 9.03 13.97 -6.93
N SER A 195 7.74 13.81 -7.19
CA SER A 195 6.73 14.85 -6.97
C SER A 195 5.84 14.62 -5.73
N MET A 196 5.93 13.43 -5.09
CA MET A 196 5.08 13.12 -3.94
C MET A 196 5.74 12.26 -2.85
N GLY A 197 7.04 11.98 -2.95
CA GLY A 197 7.74 11.18 -1.95
C GLY A 197 7.36 9.71 -1.99
N SER A 198 7.04 9.10 -0.84
CA SER A 198 6.75 7.67 -0.71
C SER A 198 5.47 7.34 0.08
N PHE A 199 4.71 8.34 0.56
CA PHE A 199 3.47 8.12 1.32
C PHE A 199 2.29 7.77 0.41
N PHE A 200 2.37 6.63 -0.28
CA PHE A 200 1.34 6.14 -1.17
C PHE A 200 1.28 4.61 -1.18
N PHE A 201 0.11 4.08 -1.50
CA PHE A 201 -0.09 2.68 -1.80
C PHE A 201 0.21 2.39 -3.26
N LEU A 202 0.65 1.16 -3.52
CA LEU A 202 0.74 0.58 -4.86
C LEU A 202 -0.45 -0.35 -5.11
N ALA A 203 -0.81 -0.47 -6.36
CA ALA A 203 -1.80 -1.44 -6.82
C ALA A 203 -1.50 -1.81 -8.27
N GLU A 204 -1.76 -3.05 -8.65
CA GLU A 204 -1.48 -3.56 -9.98
C GLU A 204 -2.71 -4.15 -10.65
N LEU A 205 -2.75 -3.96 -11.98
CA LEU A 205 -3.57 -4.73 -12.89
C LEU A 205 -2.64 -5.52 -13.82
N VAL A 206 -2.79 -6.83 -13.81
CA VAL A 206 -2.10 -7.71 -14.76
C VAL A 206 -3.13 -8.16 -15.79
N ILE A 207 -2.96 -7.80 -17.06
CA ILE A 207 -3.96 -7.95 -18.10
C ILE A 207 -3.37 -8.54 -19.40
N ASP A 208 -4.22 -9.20 -20.18
CA ASP A 208 -3.88 -9.79 -21.49
C ASP A 208 -3.89 -8.79 -22.65
N LEU A 209 -4.18 -7.52 -22.35
CA LEU A 209 -4.22 -6.45 -23.32
C LEU A 209 -2.80 -5.99 -23.68
N GLU A 210 -2.52 -5.81 -24.96
CA GLU A 210 -1.30 -5.18 -25.45
C GLU A 210 -1.40 -3.67 -25.35
N VAL A 211 -0.43 -3.06 -24.63
CA VAL A 211 -0.40 -1.62 -24.35
C VAL A 211 1.02 -1.11 -24.52
N THR A 212 1.18 0.08 -25.08
CA THR A 212 2.48 0.72 -25.19
C THR A 212 3.06 0.99 -23.80
N PRO A 213 4.21 0.41 -23.42
CA PRO A 213 4.79 0.58 -22.12
C PRO A 213 5.43 1.96 -21.94
N ASP A 214 5.49 2.40 -20.68
CA ASP A 214 6.27 3.56 -20.29
C ASP A 214 7.76 3.20 -20.18
N LEU A 215 8.61 4.20 -20.20
CA LEU A 215 10.05 4.01 -19.96
C LEU A 215 10.31 3.75 -18.48
N PRO A 216 11.13 2.75 -18.14
CA PRO A 216 11.45 2.45 -16.74
C PRO A 216 12.27 3.58 -16.09
N THR A 217 12.11 3.75 -14.78
CA THR A 217 12.97 4.63 -14.01
C THR A 217 14.29 3.91 -13.73
N THR A 218 15.36 4.37 -14.36
CA THR A 218 16.71 3.79 -14.22
C THR A 218 17.60 4.59 -13.27
N LYS A 219 17.25 5.85 -12.99
CA LYS A 219 18.06 6.76 -12.17
C LYS A 219 17.67 6.64 -10.70
N ASP A 220 18.68 6.43 -9.85
CA ASP A 220 18.57 6.59 -8.40
C ASP A 220 18.78 8.06 -8.01
N TYR A 221 17.87 8.60 -7.21
CA TYR A 221 17.94 9.97 -6.72
C TYR A 221 18.24 10.05 -5.21
N CYS A 222 18.56 8.93 -4.56
CA CYS A 222 19.04 8.92 -3.17
C CYS A 222 20.47 9.47 -3.06
N GLY A 223 21.30 9.20 -4.08
CA GLY A 223 22.69 9.69 -4.10
C GLY A 223 23.47 9.27 -2.85
N THR A 224 24.16 10.23 -2.21
CA THR A 224 24.94 9.99 -0.99
C THR A 224 24.12 10.04 0.30
N CYS A 225 22.82 10.38 0.24
CA CYS A 225 21.96 10.47 1.44
C CYS A 225 21.80 9.11 2.14
N THR A 226 21.98 9.09 3.47
CA THR A 226 21.83 7.89 4.33
C THR A 226 20.78 8.08 5.42
N ALA A 227 20.03 9.19 5.41
CA ALA A 227 19.14 9.58 6.51
C ALA A 227 18.19 8.48 6.98
N CYS A 228 17.61 7.68 6.07
CA CYS A 228 16.72 6.59 6.44
C CYS A 228 17.46 5.40 7.11
N MET A 229 18.72 5.16 6.75
CA MET A 229 19.55 4.14 7.36
C MET A 229 19.98 4.58 8.75
N ASP A 230 20.47 5.82 8.88
CA ASP A 230 20.96 6.39 10.13
C ASP A 230 19.86 6.56 11.18
N ALA A 231 18.62 6.81 10.73
CA ALA A 231 17.47 7.01 11.62
C ALA A 231 16.77 5.72 12.04
N CYS A 232 17.09 4.55 11.45
CA CYS A 232 16.43 3.31 11.77
C CYS A 232 16.89 2.79 13.14
N PRO A 233 16.05 2.82 14.20
CA PRO A 233 16.52 2.55 15.56
C PRO A 233 16.86 1.07 15.80
N THR A 234 16.42 0.18 14.91
CA THR A 234 16.69 -1.25 14.96
C THR A 234 17.72 -1.70 13.93
N ASP A 235 18.34 -0.76 13.19
CA ASP A 235 19.25 -1.02 12.06
C ASP A 235 18.69 -2.06 11.07
N ALA A 236 17.37 -1.99 10.82
CA ALA A 236 16.70 -2.92 9.91
C ALA A 236 17.11 -2.70 8.44
N ILE A 237 17.57 -1.50 8.06
CA ILE A 237 18.07 -1.20 6.72
C ILE A 237 19.55 -1.55 6.68
N VAL A 238 19.86 -2.82 6.40
CA VAL A 238 21.21 -3.39 6.52
C VAL A 238 22.15 -2.98 5.39
N GLU A 239 21.59 -2.70 4.22
CA GLU A 239 22.29 -2.20 3.03
C GLU A 239 21.34 -1.27 2.25
N ALA A 240 21.88 -0.45 1.37
CA ALA A 240 21.07 0.42 0.53
C ALA A 240 20.07 -0.41 -0.30
N GLY A 241 18.78 -0.23 -0.04
CA GLY A 241 17.69 -0.96 -0.70
C GLY A 241 17.43 -2.37 -0.13
N VAL A 242 18.12 -2.77 0.93
CA VAL A 242 17.93 -4.09 1.57
C VAL A 242 17.50 -3.92 3.03
N VAL A 243 16.32 -4.43 3.34
CA VAL A 243 15.75 -4.41 4.69
C VAL A 243 15.75 -5.83 5.26
N ASP A 244 16.36 -6.02 6.43
CA ASP A 244 16.10 -7.19 7.26
C ASP A 244 14.70 -7.00 7.89
N GLY A 245 13.71 -7.66 7.29
CA GLY A 245 12.33 -7.57 7.76
C GLY A 245 12.17 -8.01 9.20
N SER A 246 12.94 -8.98 9.68
CA SER A 246 12.85 -9.51 11.04
C SER A 246 13.21 -8.48 12.13
N ARG A 247 13.94 -7.41 11.76
CA ARG A 247 14.32 -6.31 12.64
C ARG A 247 13.42 -5.08 12.48
N CYS A 248 12.62 -5.00 11.40
CA CYS A 248 11.79 -3.83 11.12
C CYS A 248 10.66 -3.68 12.15
N ILE A 249 10.49 -2.48 12.72
CA ILE A 249 9.40 -2.19 13.67
C ILE A 249 8.03 -2.53 13.07
N SER A 250 7.81 -2.26 11.77
CA SER A 250 6.55 -2.65 11.11
C SER A 250 6.31 -4.16 11.18
N TYR A 251 7.34 -4.98 10.95
CA TYR A 251 7.23 -6.42 11.12
C TYR A 251 6.96 -6.81 12.57
N LEU A 252 7.72 -6.27 13.52
CA LEU A 252 7.58 -6.59 14.94
C LEU A 252 6.18 -6.28 15.47
N THR A 253 5.58 -5.20 14.99
CA THR A 253 4.26 -4.73 15.46
C THR A 253 3.07 -5.33 14.70
N ILE A 254 3.26 -5.81 13.45
CA ILE A 254 2.17 -6.27 12.58
C ILE A 254 2.24 -7.77 12.35
N GLU A 255 3.40 -8.27 11.87
CA GLU A 255 3.53 -9.62 11.35
C GLU A 255 3.94 -10.65 12.39
N LEU A 256 4.81 -10.25 13.32
CA LEU A 256 5.23 -11.11 14.43
C LEU A 256 4.01 -11.41 15.31
N LYS A 257 3.76 -12.69 15.58
CA LYS A 257 2.61 -13.14 16.42
C LYS A 257 3.04 -13.52 17.83
N GLU A 258 4.32 -13.82 17.99
CA GLU A 258 4.98 -14.13 19.26
C GLU A 258 5.29 -12.85 20.07
N ALA A 259 5.88 -13.01 21.24
CA ALA A 259 6.39 -11.88 22.01
C ALA A 259 7.49 -11.14 21.22
N ILE A 260 7.50 -9.81 21.32
CA ILE A 260 8.60 -9.02 20.77
C ILE A 260 9.86 -9.34 21.57
N PRO A 261 10.98 -9.68 20.91
CA PRO A 261 12.23 -9.97 21.61
C PRO A 261 12.72 -8.78 22.43
N THR A 262 13.18 -9.04 23.66
CA THR A 262 13.67 -7.99 24.56
C THR A 262 14.91 -7.26 24.04
N THR A 263 15.58 -7.81 23.03
CA THR A 263 16.69 -7.14 22.33
C THR A 263 16.26 -5.84 21.64
N PHE A 264 14.96 -5.66 21.39
CA PHE A 264 14.38 -4.42 20.82
C PHE A 264 13.87 -3.44 21.87
N SER A 265 14.08 -3.73 23.16
CA SER A 265 13.74 -2.84 24.25
C SER A 265 14.45 -1.49 24.09
N GLY A 266 13.72 -0.39 24.24
CA GLY A 266 14.20 0.97 23.99
C GLY A 266 14.41 1.34 22.52
N GLN A 267 14.15 0.45 21.55
CA GLN A 267 14.39 0.70 20.13
C GLN A 267 13.10 0.89 19.30
N MET A 268 11.93 0.80 19.93
CA MET A 268 10.65 0.81 19.19
C MET A 268 10.09 2.22 18.95
N ASP A 269 10.69 3.26 19.51
CA ASP A 269 10.28 4.67 19.37
C ASP A 269 8.75 4.88 19.49
N ASN A 270 8.13 4.15 20.44
CA ASN A 270 6.69 4.19 20.75
C ASN A 270 5.74 3.80 19.60
N TRP A 271 6.19 3.12 18.56
CA TRP A 271 5.32 2.64 17.49
C TRP A 271 4.51 1.41 17.94
N VAL A 272 3.19 1.57 18.07
CA VAL A 272 2.27 0.46 18.41
C VAL A 272 1.84 -0.35 17.20
N PHE A 273 1.86 0.25 16.00
CA PHE A 273 1.50 -0.43 14.76
C PHE A 273 2.15 0.26 13.56
N GLY A 274 2.95 -0.49 12.81
CA GLY A 274 3.73 0.06 11.70
C GLY A 274 4.86 0.94 12.17
N CYS A 275 5.50 1.66 11.24
CA CYS A 275 6.58 2.60 11.51
C CYS A 275 6.81 3.48 10.29
N ASP A 276 6.89 4.80 10.49
CA ASP A 276 7.12 5.76 9.40
C ASP A 276 8.52 6.41 9.47
N ILE A 277 9.40 6.04 10.41
CA ILE A 277 10.68 6.72 10.66
C ILE A 277 11.49 6.91 9.37
N CYS A 278 11.71 5.84 8.61
CA CYS A 278 12.51 5.92 7.37
C CYS A 278 11.84 6.74 6.26
N GLN A 279 10.52 6.94 6.33
CA GLN A 279 9.77 7.82 5.44
C GLN A 279 9.81 9.28 5.94
N ASP A 280 9.61 9.50 7.23
CA ASP A 280 9.57 10.85 7.82
C ASP A 280 10.90 11.59 7.66
N VAL A 281 12.03 10.90 7.80
CA VAL A 281 13.36 11.51 7.61
C VAL A 281 13.77 11.64 6.14
N CYS A 282 13.01 11.06 5.21
CA CYS A 282 13.37 11.06 3.80
C CYS A 282 13.18 12.47 3.19
N PRO A 283 14.23 13.10 2.63
CA PRO A 283 14.12 14.45 2.06
C PRO A 283 13.10 14.55 0.92
N TRP A 284 12.78 13.44 0.24
CA TRP A 284 11.81 13.43 -0.84
C TRP A 284 10.38 13.57 -0.35
N ASN A 285 10.10 13.23 0.91
CA ASN A 285 8.76 13.34 1.50
C ASN A 285 8.36 14.80 1.82
N ARG A 286 9.26 15.78 1.69
CA ARG A 286 8.87 17.21 1.68
C ARG A 286 7.92 17.58 0.55
N PHE A 287 7.81 16.76 -0.49
CA PHE A 287 6.90 16.95 -1.61
C PHE A 287 5.54 16.26 -1.42
N SER A 288 5.36 15.52 -0.33
CA SER A 288 4.08 14.89 0.00
C SER A 288 3.00 15.94 0.20
N LYS A 289 1.81 15.66 -0.35
CA LYS A 289 0.63 16.53 -0.23
C LYS A 289 -0.49 15.72 0.40
N PRO A 290 -1.39 16.35 1.17
CA PRO A 290 -2.51 15.65 1.76
C PRO A 290 -3.33 14.88 0.73
N HIS A 291 -3.79 13.68 1.13
CA HIS A 291 -4.71 12.89 0.33
C HIS A 291 -6.10 13.53 0.26
N GLN A 292 -6.90 13.14 -0.73
CA GLN A 292 -8.29 13.59 -0.89
C GLN A 292 -9.28 12.44 -0.68
N GLU A 293 -8.84 11.30 -0.15
CA GLU A 293 -9.69 10.14 0.09
C GLU A 293 -10.26 10.19 1.52
N PRO A 294 -11.56 10.47 1.70
CA PRO A 294 -12.14 10.58 3.04
C PRO A 294 -11.99 9.31 3.87
N GLY A 295 -11.93 8.15 3.19
CA GLY A 295 -11.76 6.86 3.85
C GLY A 295 -10.42 6.69 4.56
N PHE A 296 -9.39 7.47 4.23
CA PHE A 296 -8.06 7.38 4.87
C PHE A 296 -7.90 8.33 6.06
N SER A 297 -8.85 9.23 6.28
CA SER A 297 -8.82 10.10 7.46
C SER A 297 -9.14 9.30 8.73
N PRO A 298 -8.47 9.59 9.87
CA PRO A 298 -8.78 8.98 11.14
C PRO A 298 -10.20 9.35 11.60
N SER A 299 -10.81 8.51 12.42
CA SER A 299 -12.03 8.88 13.11
C SER A 299 -11.74 9.93 14.20
N SER A 300 -12.73 10.76 14.54
CA SER A 300 -12.59 11.74 15.63
C SER A 300 -12.22 11.09 16.98
N GLU A 301 -12.66 9.85 17.21
CA GLU A 301 -12.28 9.09 18.39
C GLU A 301 -10.78 8.76 18.36
N LEU A 302 -10.25 8.31 17.23
CA LEU A 302 -8.82 8.02 17.07
C LEU A 302 -7.95 9.28 17.15
N GLU A 303 -8.43 10.41 16.61
CA GLU A 303 -7.74 11.71 16.73
C GLU A 303 -7.56 12.17 18.17
N SER A 304 -8.48 11.78 19.05
CA SER A 304 -8.43 12.11 20.48
C SER A 304 -7.70 11.06 21.33
N PHE A 305 -7.16 9.98 20.72
CA PHE A 305 -6.49 8.92 21.46
C PHE A 305 -5.21 9.43 22.11
N THR A 306 -5.13 9.24 23.42
CA THR A 306 -3.94 9.53 24.21
C THR A 306 -3.17 8.23 24.50
N SER A 307 -1.94 8.35 25.00
CA SER A 307 -1.18 7.19 25.47
C SER A 307 -1.91 6.41 26.58
N GLN A 308 -2.73 7.07 27.40
CA GLN A 308 -3.56 6.40 28.38
C GLN A 308 -4.67 5.55 27.75
N ASN A 309 -5.33 6.06 26.68
CA ASN A 309 -6.35 5.28 25.96
C ASN A 309 -5.76 4.00 25.32
N TRP A 310 -4.51 4.05 24.85
CA TRP A 310 -3.82 2.86 24.36
C TRP A 310 -3.54 1.84 25.46
N LYS A 311 -3.09 2.29 26.65
CA LYS A 311 -2.82 1.41 27.81
C LYS A 311 -4.07 0.72 28.32
N GLU A 312 -5.18 1.47 28.39
CA GLU A 312 -6.49 1.02 28.88
C GLU A 312 -7.35 0.40 27.77
N LEU A 313 -6.81 0.18 26.57
CA LEU A 313 -7.55 -0.33 25.42
C LEU A 313 -8.18 -1.69 25.73
N THR A 314 -9.51 -1.76 25.67
CA THR A 314 -10.30 -2.98 25.77
C THR A 314 -10.57 -3.58 24.39
N GLU A 315 -10.92 -4.86 24.34
CA GLU A 315 -11.28 -5.51 23.08
C GLU A 315 -12.53 -4.89 22.42
N GLU A 316 -13.47 -4.42 23.22
CA GLU A 316 -14.67 -3.72 22.75
C GLU A 316 -14.30 -2.38 22.09
N THR A 317 -13.49 -1.56 22.78
CA THR A 317 -12.99 -0.29 22.22
C THR A 317 -12.17 -0.53 20.95
N PHE A 318 -11.29 -1.53 20.96
CA PHE A 318 -10.53 -1.91 19.76
C PHE A 318 -11.43 -2.23 18.56
N LYS A 319 -12.45 -3.08 18.76
CA LYS A 319 -13.40 -3.45 17.69
C LYS A 319 -14.18 -2.24 17.17
N ARG A 320 -14.49 -1.26 18.01
CA ARG A 320 -15.22 -0.06 17.62
C ARG A 320 -14.31 0.93 16.87
N VAL A 321 -13.16 1.27 17.45
CA VAL A 321 -12.25 2.29 16.91
C VAL A 321 -11.61 1.84 15.59
N PHE A 322 -11.19 0.59 15.54
CA PHE A 322 -10.48 0.03 14.38
C PHE A 322 -11.37 -0.81 13.46
N ALA A 323 -12.69 -0.64 13.52
CA ALA A 323 -13.62 -1.31 12.60
C ALA A 323 -13.26 -1.01 11.14
N GLY A 324 -12.95 -2.05 10.35
CA GLY A 324 -12.56 -1.90 8.94
C GLY A 324 -11.23 -1.18 8.71
N SER A 325 -10.34 -1.15 9.71
CA SER A 325 -8.99 -0.60 9.60
C SER A 325 -7.95 -1.70 9.36
N ALA A 326 -6.84 -1.36 8.70
CA ALA A 326 -5.69 -2.23 8.53
C ALA A 326 -5.08 -2.73 9.87
N VAL A 327 -5.33 -2.01 10.97
CA VAL A 327 -4.90 -2.40 12.32
C VAL A 327 -5.47 -3.76 12.74
N ASN A 328 -6.62 -4.18 12.17
CA ASN A 328 -7.21 -5.49 12.42
C ASN A 328 -6.31 -6.67 12.02
N ARG A 329 -5.30 -6.47 11.18
CA ARG A 329 -4.36 -7.51 10.77
C ARG A 329 -3.62 -8.14 11.96
N THR A 330 -3.26 -7.33 12.94
CA THR A 330 -2.58 -7.83 14.15
C THR A 330 -3.54 -8.24 15.26
N LYS A 331 -4.83 -7.92 15.14
CA LYS A 331 -5.92 -8.18 16.11
C LYS A 331 -5.66 -7.48 17.45
N PHE A 332 -6.67 -7.47 18.33
CA PHE A 332 -6.56 -6.89 19.67
C PHE A 332 -5.37 -7.45 20.46
N LYS A 333 -5.18 -8.78 20.43
CA LYS A 333 -4.07 -9.43 21.14
C LYS A 333 -2.70 -8.89 20.72
N GLY A 334 -2.50 -8.62 19.42
CA GLY A 334 -1.24 -8.08 18.93
C GLY A 334 -1.02 -6.63 19.33
N ILE A 335 -2.06 -5.78 19.24
CA ILE A 335 -1.97 -4.40 19.72
C ILE A 335 -1.69 -4.36 21.22
N LYS A 336 -2.40 -5.16 22.02
CA LYS A 336 -2.17 -5.22 23.48
C LYS A 336 -0.74 -5.65 23.80
N ARG A 337 -0.22 -6.68 23.12
CA ARG A 337 1.19 -7.10 23.23
C ARG A 337 2.16 -5.94 22.94
N ASN A 338 1.90 -5.16 21.89
CA ASN A 338 2.77 -4.06 21.49
C ASN A 338 2.73 -2.94 22.54
N VAL A 339 1.54 -2.57 23.02
CA VAL A 339 1.37 -1.56 24.08
C VAL A 339 2.05 -2.01 25.38
N ASP A 340 1.87 -3.27 25.77
CA ASP A 340 2.48 -3.82 26.99
C ASP A 340 4.01 -3.83 26.88
N PHE A 341 4.57 -4.21 25.71
CA PHE A 341 6.01 -4.14 25.46
C PHE A 341 6.53 -2.71 25.64
N LEU A 342 5.93 -1.74 24.97
CA LEU A 342 6.33 -0.32 25.02
C LEU A 342 6.15 0.30 26.42
N SER A 343 5.18 -0.17 27.18
CA SER A 343 4.93 0.34 28.55
C SER A 343 5.97 -0.17 29.55
N ASN A 344 6.49 -1.37 29.33
CA ASN A 344 7.54 -1.97 30.17
C ASN A 344 8.95 -1.48 29.79
N ASP A 345 9.11 -0.85 28.61
CA ASP A 345 10.38 -0.32 28.12
C ASP A 345 10.77 1.03 28.73
N ARG A 346 9.85 1.69 29.45
CA ARG A 346 10.16 2.96 30.10
C ARG A 346 10.96 2.69 31.37
N PRO A 347 12.08 3.42 31.60
CA PRO A 347 12.72 3.40 32.91
C PRO A 347 11.67 3.69 33.97
N LEU A 348 11.65 2.91 35.05
CA LEU A 348 10.91 3.27 36.23
C LEU A 348 11.60 4.54 36.78
N ASP A 349 10.92 5.68 36.67
CA ASP A 349 11.36 6.93 37.29
C ASP A 349 11.52 6.79 38.83
#